data_afc76632e45b97ce439d944137df84b2
#
_entry.id   afc76632e45b97ce439d944137df84b2
#
_cell.length_a   1.000
_cell.length_b   1.000
_cell.length_c   1.000
_cell.angle_alpha   90.00
_cell.angle_beta   90.00
_cell.angle_gamma   90.00
#
_symmetry.space_group_name_H-M   'P 1'
#
loop_
_entity.id
_entity.type
_entity.pdbx_description
1 polymer ?
#
loop_
_entity_poly.entity_id
_entity_poly.type
_entity_poly.pdbx_seq_one_letter_code
_entity_poly.pdbx_strand_id
1 'polypeptide(L)'
;AKGVKPRKQKVKLSVKLQVGKKTVKVAGTARTTLKKGKKKTVTIKLGKSAKSLAKTCGTPKLTVTSTTKVGKKNKPSGKTSRSLKKDSGLCGPKVVQVPPTIDLATADRCDFITEGADPRTECLFPYPNNYFTRSDSTTDTGLRLDLERDSMPANAGGIHIDPTDLNKSDGFSPGAPIITQVPGLDNQTAFDQSGIVSIKEKSAYLDAEQPIVVIDAATGDRVPIWAELDANATSAEQTDLEIHLNRNLTEGHRYIVAMRDLRRADGSTIEAPDGFKLYRTPDQVTTNPIVESRRANFEDIFSKLGAAGISRDSLYM
;
A
#
# COMPACT_ATOMS: atom_id res chain seq x y z
N ALA A 1 -28.19 59.41 36.22
CA ALA A 1 -27.66 58.77 35.00
C ALA A 1 -28.67 57.73 34.46
N LYS A 2 -29.34 58.00 33.34
CA LYS A 2 -30.29 57.07 32.74
C LYS A 2 -29.53 55.81 32.25
N GLY A 3 -29.83 54.67 32.89
CA GLY A 3 -29.19 53.37 32.55
C GLY A 3 -29.40 52.98 31.10
N VAL A 4 -28.33 52.90 30.33
CA VAL A 4 -28.33 52.42 28.96
C VAL A 4 -28.71 50.92 28.96
N LYS A 5 -29.89 50.58 28.45
CA LYS A 5 -30.35 49.18 28.31
C LYS A 5 -29.33 48.41 27.48
N PRO A 6 -28.86 47.22 27.93
CA PRO A 6 -27.87 46.44 27.22
C PRO A 6 -28.37 46.08 25.84
N ARG A 7 -27.68 46.56 24.79
CA ARG A 7 -28.03 46.29 23.38
C ARG A 7 -27.90 44.80 23.08
N LYS A 8 -28.98 44.22 22.58
CA LYS A 8 -28.97 42.85 22.03
C LYS A 8 -28.15 42.84 20.75
N GLN A 9 -27.13 41.98 20.66
CA GLN A 9 -26.31 41.80 19.48
C GLN A 9 -26.78 40.58 18.66
N LYS A 10 -26.99 40.75 17.35
CA LYS A 10 -27.28 39.65 16.45
C LYS A 10 -25.96 38.99 16.03
N VAL A 11 -25.80 37.71 16.35
CA VAL A 11 -24.60 36.92 16.03
C VAL A 11 -24.97 35.88 14.98
N LYS A 12 -24.16 35.79 13.93
CA LYS A 12 -24.25 34.77 12.90
C LYS A 12 -23.10 33.79 13.11
N LEU A 13 -23.42 32.51 13.23
CA LEU A 13 -22.43 31.42 13.35
C LEU A 13 -22.37 30.65 12.04
N SER A 14 -21.16 30.39 11.53
CA SER A 14 -20.90 29.44 10.44
C SER A 14 -19.92 28.39 10.93
N VAL A 15 -20.16 27.17 10.51
CA VAL A 15 -19.35 26.00 10.94
C VAL A 15 -18.82 25.30 9.70
N LYS A 16 -17.54 24.95 9.73
CA LYS A 16 -16.88 24.12 8.74
C LYS A 16 -16.36 22.86 9.41
N LEU A 17 -16.55 21.71 8.75
CA LEU A 17 -15.95 20.45 9.12
C LEU A 17 -14.83 20.15 8.12
N GLN A 18 -13.65 19.85 8.61
CA GLN A 18 -12.50 19.45 7.81
C GLN A 18 -12.05 18.05 8.24
N VAL A 19 -11.82 17.17 7.27
CA VAL A 19 -11.20 15.87 7.50
C VAL A 19 -10.12 15.73 6.43
N GLY A 20 -8.85 15.63 6.83
CA GLY A 20 -7.70 15.70 5.92
C GLY A 20 -7.71 16.99 5.09
N LYS A 21 -7.55 16.88 3.80
CA LYS A 21 -7.58 18.01 2.85
C LYS A 21 -9.01 18.47 2.49
N LYS A 22 -10.04 17.68 2.79
CA LYS A 22 -11.44 18.00 2.44
C LYS A 22 -12.10 18.86 3.49
N THR A 23 -12.77 19.91 3.06
CA THR A 23 -13.53 20.84 3.95
C THR A 23 -14.95 21.01 3.43
N VAL A 24 -15.93 20.83 4.29
CA VAL A 24 -17.35 21.02 3.96
C VAL A 24 -17.98 22.02 4.93
N LYS A 25 -18.80 22.89 4.39
CA LYS A 25 -19.60 23.78 5.22
C LYS A 25 -20.72 22.97 5.89
N VAL A 26 -20.77 23.00 7.21
CA VAL A 26 -21.86 22.35 7.96
C VAL A 26 -23.14 23.15 7.70
N ALA A 27 -24.22 22.46 7.44
CA ALA A 27 -25.45 23.04 6.98
C ALA A 27 -25.93 24.26 7.79
N GLY A 28 -26.21 25.31 7.06
CA GLY A 28 -26.90 26.46 7.62
C GLY A 28 -26.01 27.44 8.43
N THR A 29 -26.52 28.60 8.59
CA THR A 29 -26.01 29.59 9.52
C THR A 29 -27.02 29.70 10.66
N ALA A 30 -26.60 29.41 11.88
CA ALA A 30 -27.43 29.71 13.03
C ALA A 30 -27.35 31.21 13.33
N ARG A 31 -28.49 31.82 13.56
CA ARG A 31 -28.59 33.23 14.00
C ARG A 31 -29.13 33.24 15.39
N THR A 32 -28.48 33.95 16.28
CA THR A 32 -28.94 34.11 17.66
C THR A 32 -28.70 35.52 18.15
N THR A 33 -29.46 35.93 19.17
CA THR A 33 -29.28 37.21 19.81
C THR A 33 -28.68 36.96 21.19
N LEU A 34 -27.57 37.63 21.48
CA LEU A 34 -26.87 37.54 22.77
C LEU A 34 -27.01 38.86 23.52
N LYS A 35 -27.26 38.79 24.82
CA LYS A 35 -27.12 39.92 25.75
C LYS A 35 -25.69 39.94 26.28
N LYS A 36 -25.14 41.12 26.54
CA LYS A 36 -23.79 41.29 27.12
C LYS A 36 -23.65 40.42 28.38
N GLY A 37 -22.56 39.62 28.43
CA GLY A 37 -22.26 38.76 29.59
C GLY A 37 -23.08 37.47 29.71
N LYS A 38 -23.98 37.16 28.79
CA LYS A 38 -24.76 35.91 28.80
C LYS A 38 -24.24 34.89 27.82
N LYS A 39 -24.17 33.61 28.23
CA LYS A 39 -23.89 32.46 27.37
C LYS A 39 -25.19 31.92 26.77
N LYS A 40 -25.14 31.39 25.56
CA LYS A 40 -26.26 30.73 24.91
C LYS A 40 -25.78 29.54 24.09
N THR A 41 -26.37 28.39 24.31
CA THR A 41 -26.13 27.19 23.50
C THR A 41 -26.91 27.29 22.20
N VAL A 42 -26.26 26.93 21.09
CA VAL A 42 -26.86 26.88 19.75
C VAL A 42 -26.57 25.53 19.14
N THR A 43 -27.62 24.78 18.81
CA THR A 43 -27.52 23.50 18.13
C THR A 43 -27.49 23.70 16.62
N ILE A 44 -26.51 23.15 15.94
CA ILE A 44 -26.37 23.18 14.47
C ILE A 44 -26.43 21.75 13.96
N LYS A 45 -27.47 21.43 13.15
CA LYS A 45 -27.61 20.11 12.55
C LYS A 45 -26.62 19.91 11.40
N LEU A 46 -25.98 18.75 11.35
CA LEU A 46 -25.10 18.37 10.26
C LEU A 46 -25.94 18.06 9.00
N GLY A 47 -25.64 18.69 7.88
CA GLY A 47 -26.22 18.34 6.58
C GLY A 47 -25.66 17.02 6.02
N LYS A 48 -26.27 16.51 4.94
CA LYS A 48 -25.88 15.23 4.31
C LYS A 48 -24.38 15.16 4.02
N SER A 49 -23.81 16.17 3.36
CA SER A 49 -22.39 16.21 3.00
C SER A 49 -21.46 16.24 4.23
N ALA A 50 -21.83 16.94 5.32
CA ALA A 50 -21.03 16.94 6.54
C ALA A 50 -21.14 15.60 7.30
N LYS A 51 -22.30 14.95 7.28
CA LYS A 51 -22.48 13.60 7.82
C LYS A 51 -21.67 12.56 7.05
N SER A 52 -21.65 12.67 5.71
CA SER A 52 -20.82 11.80 4.86
C SER A 52 -19.33 12.01 5.16
N LEU A 53 -18.86 13.27 5.21
CA LEU A 53 -17.46 13.56 5.51
C LEU A 53 -17.07 13.15 6.95
N ALA A 54 -17.98 13.24 7.91
CA ALA A 54 -17.72 12.80 9.28
C ALA A 54 -17.53 11.28 9.41
N LYS A 55 -18.02 10.51 8.43
CA LYS A 55 -17.82 9.05 8.33
C LYS A 55 -16.52 8.67 7.64
N THR A 56 -15.80 9.60 7.03
CA THR A 56 -14.50 9.32 6.43
C THR A 56 -13.42 9.24 7.50
N CYS A 57 -12.46 8.34 7.31
CA CYS A 57 -11.37 8.16 8.25
C CYS A 57 -10.44 9.36 8.27
N GLY A 58 -10.10 9.83 9.43
CA GLY A 58 -9.27 11.01 9.69
C GLY A 58 -9.68 11.73 10.95
N THR A 59 -8.82 12.59 11.48
CA THR A 59 -9.17 13.40 12.67
C THR A 59 -10.02 14.59 12.25
N PRO A 60 -11.33 14.62 12.57
CA PRO A 60 -12.19 15.71 12.15
C PRO A 60 -11.83 16.99 12.93
N LYS A 61 -11.71 18.11 12.22
CA LYS A 61 -11.51 19.43 12.80
C LYS A 61 -12.73 20.30 12.56
N LEU A 62 -13.38 20.70 13.62
CA LEU A 62 -14.52 21.60 13.58
C LEU A 62 -14.05 23.04 13.76
N THR A 63 -14.39 23.90 12.81
CA THR A 63 -14.10 25.33 12.91
C THR A 63 -15.41 26.11 12.96
N VAL A 64 -15.60 26.84 14.05
CA VAL A 64 -16.74 27.73 14.25
C VAL A 64 -16.28 29.17 14.07
N THR A 65 -16.91 29.88 13.14
CA THR A 65 -16.67 31.31 12.95
C THR A 65 -17.92 32.10 13.32
N SER A 66 -17.75 33.05 14.21
CA SER A 66 -18.83 33.97 14.58
C SER A 66 -18.63 35.35 13.92
N THR A 67 -19.70 35.93 13.48
CA THR A 67 -19.74 37.32 12.99
C THR A 67 -20.82 38.10 13.70
N THR A 68 -20.51 39.32 14.07
CA THR A 68 -21.46 40.23 14.74
C THR A 68 -21.86 41.32 13.74
N LYS A 69 -23.14 41.65 13.70
CA LYS A 69 -23.64 42.74 12.86
C LYS A 69 -23.36 44.08 13.57
N VAL A 70 -22.53 44.90 12.92
CA VAL A 70 -22.26 46.28 13.35
C VAL A 70 -22.69 47.23 12.25
N GLY A 71 -23.78 47.97 12.45
CA GLY A 71 -24.42 48.77 11.39
C GLY A 71 -24.95 47.87 10.27
N LYS A 72 -24.67 48.23 9.01
CA LYS A 72 -25.03 47.43 7.81
C LYS A 72 -24.06 46.32 7.50
N LYS A 73 -22.86 46.24 8.12
CA LYS A 73 -21.79 45.28 7.83
C LYS A 73 -21.69 44.19 8.89
N ASN A 74 -21.33 42.95 8.45
CA ASN A 74 -20.99 41.85 9.34
C ASN A 74 -19.47 41.89 9.60
N LYS A 75 -19.05 42.00 10.83
CA LYS A 75 -17.63 41.96 11.23
C LYS A 75 -17.30 40.60 11.88
N PRO A 76 -16.15 40.01 11.63
CA PRO A 76 -15.69 38.82 12.34
C PRO A 76 -15.62 39.14 13.84
N SER A 77 -16.16 38.29 14.70
CA SER A 77 -16.16 38.46 16.16
C SER A 77 -15.46 37.32 16.91
N GLY A 78 -15.14 36.24 16.22
CA GLY A 78 -14.38 35.13 16.77
C GLY A 78 -14.25 33.93 15.82
N LYS A 79 -13.16 33.20 15.96
CA LYS A 79 -12.93 31.94 15.29
C LYS A 79 -12.38 30.97 16.32
N THR A 80 -12.99 29.80 16.44
CA THR A 80 -12.56 28.75 17.35
C THR A 80 -12.50 27.45 16.53
N SER A 81 -11.42 26.68 16.69
CA SER A 81 -11.29 25.38 16.09
C SER A 81 -11.08 24.33 17.17
N ARG A 82 -11.68 23.16 17.01
CA ARG A 82 -11.53 22.03 17.91
C ARG A 82 -11.44 20.77 17.10
N SER A 83 -10.42 19.95 17.39
CA SER A 83 -10.37 18.57 16.90
C SER A 83 -11.39 17.74 17.68
N LEU A 84 -12.13 16.93 16.95
CA LEU A 84 -13.08 15.99 17.53
C LEU A 84 -12.35 14.66 17.74
N LYS A 85 -12.80 13.90 18.75
CA LYS A 85 -12.30 12.52 18.89
C LYS A 85 -12.70 11.73 17.65
N LYS A 86 -11.76 10.90 17.14
CA LYS A 86 -12.04 9.93 16.11
C LYS A 86 -12.99 8.88 16.71
N ASP A 87 -14.07 8.58 16.01
CA ASP A 87 -14.92 7.44 16.36
C ASP A 87 -14.25 6.19 15.81
N SER A 88 -13.60 5.42 16.69
CA SER A 88 -12.88 4.20 16.33
C SER A 88 -13.78 3.12 15.70
N GLY A 89 -15.06 3.12 16.07
CA GLY A 89 -16.02 2.18 15.48
C GLY A 89 -16.44 2.51 14.04
N LEU A 90 -16.27 3.79 13.61
CA LEU A 90 -16.56 4.22 12.23
C LEU A 90 -15.33 4.29 11.33
N CYS A 91 -14.15 4.25 11.91
CA CYS A 91 -12.87 4.45 11.23
C CYS A 91 -11.83 3.37 11.55
N GLY A 92 -12.24 2.26 12.07
CA GLY A 92 -11.41 1.06 12.16
C GLY A 92 -11.12 0.50 10.77
N PRO A 93 -10.04 -0.27 10.60
CA PRO A 93 -9.78 -0.98 9.36
C PRO A 93 -10.96 -1.90 9.03
N LYS A 94 -11.27 -2.01 7.74
CA LYS A 94 -12.33 -2.90 7.28
C LYS A 94 -11.90 -4.35 7.47
N VAL A 95 -12.57 -5.08 8.33
CA VAL A 95 -12.34 -6.53 8.47
C VAL A 95 -12.92 -7.25 7.26
N VAL A 96 -12.09 -8.05 6.61
CA VAL A 96 -12.50 -8.90 5.47
C VAL A 96 -12.16 -10.36 5.78
N GLN A 97 -12.91 -11.26 5.16
CA GLN A 97 -12.59 -12.68 5.21
C GLN A 97 -11.48 -12.97 4.21
N VAL A 98 -10.51 -13.78 4.62
CA VAL A 98 -9.57 -14.39 3.67
C VAL A 98 -10.35 -15.37 2.82
N PRO A 99 -10.19 -15.40 1.51
CA PRO A 99 -10.77 -16.44 0.68
C PRO A 99 -10.42 -17.83 1.22
N PRO A 100 -11.34 -18.80 1.21
CA PRO A 100 -11.10 -20.14 1.76
C PRO A 100 -9.97 -20.89 1.05
N THR A 101 -9.71 -20.55 -0.20
CA THR A 101 -8.56 -21.03 -0.97
C THR A 101 -7.96 -19.90 -1.76
N ILE A 102 -6.66 -19.71 -1.63
CA ILE A 102 -5.88 -18.91 -2.56
C ILE A 102 -5.38 -19.90 -3.59
N ASP A 103 -5.72 -19.68 -4.86
CA ASP A 103 -5.34 -20.59 -5.93
C ASP A 103 -3.84 -20.48 -6.18
N LEU A 104 -3.09 -21.50 -5.77
CA LEU A 104 -1.64 -21.58 -5.98
C LEU A 104 -1.27 -21.72 -7.46
N ALA A 105 -2.18 -22.20 -8.32
CA ALA A 105 -1.91 -22.29 -9.75
C ALA A 105 -1.78 -20.90 -10.42
N THR A 106 -2.31 -19.86 -9.76
CA THR A 106 -2.10 -18.48 -10.18
C THR A 106 -0.92 -17.83 -9.45
N ALA A 107 -0.07 -18.57 -8.77
CA ALA A 107 0.76 -18.04 -7.72
C ALA A 107 2.25 -18.10 -8.07
N ASP A 108 2.74 -17.15 -8.62
CA ASP A 108 3.99 -16.48 -8.38
C ASP A 108 4.24 -16.20 -6.88
N ARG A 109 3.80 -17.11 -5.88
CA ARG A 109 3.06 -16.58 -4.76
C ARG A 109 3.28 -17.41 -3.54
N CYS A 110 4.53 -17.70 -3.28
CA CYS A 110 4.98 -18.25 -2.02
C CYS A 110 4.65 -17.35 -0.84
N ASP A 111 4.37 -16.08 -1.14
CA ASP A 111 3.98 -15.08 -0.15
C ASP A 111 2.53 -15.16 0.28
N PHE A 112 1.70 -15.90 -0.44
CA PHE A 112 0.28 -16.00 -0.12
C PHE A 112 -0.01 -17.25 0.68
N ILE A 113 -0.94 -17.10 1.61
CA ILE A 113 -1.23 -18.12 2.59
C ILE A 113 -2.32 -19.02 2.05
N THR A 114 -2.03 -20.28 2.03
CA THR A 114 -3.00 -21.34 1.82
C THR A 114 -3.29 -22.02 3.14
N GLU A 115 -4.56 -22.31 3.43
CA GLU A 115 -4.91 -23.15 4.56
C GLU A 115 -4.40 -24.58 4.31
N GLY A 116 -3.56 -25.06 5.21
CA GLY A 116 -3.15 -26.47 5.28
C GLY A 116 -1.90 -26.86 4.51
N ALA A 117 -1.32 -26.01 3.68
CA ALA A 117 -0.03 -26.25 3.04
C ALA A 117 1.03 -25.25 3.54
N ASP A 118 2.27 -25.67 3.66
CA ASP A 118 3.40 -24.74 3.80
C ASP A 118 3.81 -24.29 2.39
N PRO A 119 3.53 -23.04 2.00
CA PRO A 119 3.85 -22.58 0.65
C PRO A 119 5.34 -22.67 0.33
N ARG A 120 6.23 -22.74 1.34
CA ARG A 120 7.67 -22.93 1.14
C ARG A 120 8.02 -24.30 0.56
N THR A 121 7.13 -25.29 0.68
CA THR A 121 7.34 -26.63 0.10
C THR A 121 6.76 -26.75 -1.33
N GLU A 122 5.90 -25.83 -1.73
CA GLU A 122 5.17 -25.92 -2.99
C GLU A 122 5.62 -24.89 -4.02
N CYS A 123 6.32 -23.84 -3.58
CA CYS A 123 6.63 -22.69 -4.41
C CYS A 123 7.94 -22.02 -3.98
N LEU A 124 8.80 -21.72 -4.93
CA LEU A 124 10.05 -20.97 -4.71
C LEU A 124 9.96 -19.53 -5.26
N PHE A 125 8.81 -19.10 -5.76
CA PHE A 125 8.62 -17.78 -6.36
C PHE A 125 7.77 -16.83 -5.51
N PRO A 126 8.04 -15.51 -5.59
CA PRO A 126 9.18 -14.85 -6.24
C PRO A 126 10.50 -15.17 -5.53
N TYR A 127 11.58 -15.31 -6.27
CA TYR A 127 12.91 -15.57 -5.72
C TYR A 127 13.91 -14.52 -6.27
N PRO A 128 14.82 -13.99 -5.44
CA PRO A 128 14.93 -14.13 -3.99
C PRO A 128 13.85 -13.36 -3.21
N ASN A 129 13.46 -13.86 -2.03
CA ASN A 129 12.43 -13.23 -1.21
C ASN A 129 12.71 -13.51 0.28
N ASN A 130 12.50 -12.49 1.13
CA ASN A 130 12.62 -12.65 2.58
C ASN A 130 11.62 -13.64 3.19
N TYR A 131 10.63 -14.09 2.44
CA TYR A 131 9.78 -15.21 2.84
C TYR A 131 10.57 -16.49 3.11
N PHE A 132 11.69 -16.68 2.40
CA PHE A 132 12.62 -17.81 2.56
C PHE A 132 13.73 -17.53 3.57
N THR A 133 13.47 -16.68 4.56
CA THR A 133 14.40 -16.35 5.62
C THR A 133 13.76 -16.53 7.00
N ARG A 134 14.57 -16.72 8.01
CA ARG A 134 14.22 -16.67 9.43
C ARG A 134 15.04 -15.63 10.14
N SER A 135 14.53 -15.11 11.26
CA SER A 135 15.29 -14.19 12.10
C SER A 135 16.47 -14.91 12.76
N ASP A 136 17.64 -14.28 12.69
CA ASP A 136 18.87 -14.78 13.35
C ASP A 136 19.72 -13.59 13.81
N SER A 137 19.71 -13.32 15.10
CA SER A 137 20.46 -12.20 15.70
C SER A 137 21.98 -12.40 15.72
N THR A 138 22.48 -13.55 15.24
CA THR A 138 23.91 -13.84 15.17
C THR A 138 24.55 -13.42 13.83
N THR A 139 23.73 -12.92 12.89
CA THR A 139 24.16 -12.44 11.58
C THR A 139 24.11 -10.92 11.50
N ASP A 140 24.89 -10.35 10.60
CA ASP A 140 24.95 -8.90 10.41
C ASP A 140 23.63 -8.34 9.84
N THR A 141 22.91 -9.12 9.04
CA THR A 141 21.60 -8.73 8.48
C THR A 141 20.43 -8.96 9.45
N GLY A 142 20.64 -9.71 10.54
CA GLY A 142 19.57 -10.17 11.43
C GLY A 142 18.70 -11.28 10.84
N LEU A 143 19.09 -11.82 9.68
CA LEU A 143 18.37 -12.85 8.94
C LEU A 143 19.28 -14.04 8.63
N ARG A 144 18.68 -15.16 8.31
CA ARG A 144 19.34 -16.35 7.77
C ARG A 144 18.42 -17.02 6.78
N LEU A 145 18.94 -17.55 5.69
CA LEU A 145 18.15 -18.32 4.73
C LEU A 145 17.49 -19.53 5.42
N ASP A 146 16.28 -19.84 4.98
CA ASP A 146 15.44 -20.91 5.50
C ASP A 146 14.70 -21.59 4.34
N LEU A 147 15.49 -22.08 3.38
CA LEU A 147 15.00 -22.79 2.21
C LEU A 147 14.65 -24.23 2.59
N GLU A 148 13.46 -24.66 2.22
CA GLU A 148 13.01 -26.04 2.40
C GLU A 148 13.49 -26.90 1.23
N ARG A 149 13.88 -28.16 1.55
CA ARG A 149 14.42 -29.07 0.53
C ARG A 149 13.42 -29.36 -0.58
N ASP A 150 12.16 -29.54 -0.21
CA ASP A 150 11.12 -29.96 -1.15
C ASP A 150 10.74 -28.85 -2.16
N SER A 151 11.06 -27.57 -1.87
CA SER A 151 10.90 -26.46 -2.81
C SER A 151 12.09 -26.27 -3.74
N MET A 152 13.22 -26.93 -3.47
CA MET A 152 14.42 -26.78 -4.29
C MET A 152 14.28 -27.53 -5.62
N PRO A 153 14.94 -27.07 -6.68
CA PRO A 153 14.98 -27.79 -7.95
C PRO A 153 15.46 -29.26 -7.77
N ALA A 154 14.82 -30.16 -8.50
CA ALA A 154 15.18 -31.57 -8.50
C ALA A 154 15.88 -31.98 -9.80
N ASN A 155 16.76 -32.96 -9.71
CA ASN A 155 17.34 -33.58 -10.91
C ASN A 155 16.33 -34.51 -11.60
N ALA A 156 16.70 -35.07 -12.74
CA ALA A 156 15.86 -36.02 -13.49
C ALA A 156 15.46 -37.28 -12.72
N GLY A 157 16.14 -37.60 -11.61
CA GLY A 157 15.81 -38.71 -10.72
C GLY A 157 14.87 -38.28 -9.55
N GLY A 158 14.38 -37.06 -9.54
CA GLY A 158 13.50 -36.54 -8.49
C GLY A 158 14.23 -36.20 -7.18
N ILE A 159 15.56 -36.10 -7.21
CA ILE A 159 16.34 -35.73 -6.01
C ILE A 159 16.51 -34.23 -5.97
N HIS A 160 15.95 -33.60 -4.92
CA HIS A 160 16.06 -32.17 -4.70
C HIS A 160 17.47 -31.78 -4.22
N ILE A 161 17.88 -30.56 -4.56
CA ILE A 161 19.10 -29.94 -4.05
C ILE A 161 18.99 -29.83 -2.53
N ASP A 162 20.05 -30.19 -1.82
CA ASP A 162 20.13 -30.00 -0.38
C ASP A 162 20.47 -28.54 -0.05
N PRO A 163 19.58 -27.79 0.62
CA PRO A 163 19.79 -26.37 0.89
C PRO A 163 20.67 -26.12 2.13
N THR A 164 21.20 -27.14 2.80
CA THR A 164 21.91 -27.01 4.07
C THR A 164 23.05 -25.97 4.02
N ASP A 165 23.83 -25.97 2.95
CA ASP A 165 24.93 -25.01 2.81
C ASP A 165 24.42 -23.62 2.43
N LEU A 166 23.38 -23.51 1.62
CA LEU A 166 22.73 -22.23 1.30
C LEU A 166 22.13 -21.58 2.54
N ASN A 167 21.52 -22.38 3.41
CA ASN A 167 20.90 -21.94 4.65
C ASN A 167 21.88 -21.44 5.72
N LYS A 168 23.19 -21.49 5.47
CA LYS A 168 24.22 -20.82 6.29
C LYS A 168 24.36 -19.33 5.99
N SER A 169 23.88 -18.88 4.83
CA SER A 169 23.96 -17.48 4.38
C SER A 169 22.95 -16.60 5.11
N ASP A 170 23.30 -15.34 5.29
CA ASP A 170 22.48 -14.32 5.96
C ASP A 170 21.74 -13.41 4.97
N GLY A 171 21.64 -13.84 3.73
CA GLY A 171 20.95 -13.15 2.63
C GLY A 171 21.18 -13.86 1.31
N PHE A 172 20.67 -13.27 0.26
CA PHE A 172 20.79 -13.77 -1.11
C PHE A 172 21.99 -13.13 -1.82
N SER A 173 22.48 -13.80 -2.88
CA SER A 173 23.56 -13.24 -3.69
C SER A 173 23.15 -11.88 -4.28
N PRO A 174 23.98 -10.84 -4.16
CA PRO A 174 23.70 -9.52 -4.70
C PRO A 174 23.67 -9.47 -6.25
N GLY A 175 24.14 -10.52 -6.92
CA GLY A 175 24.10 -10.64 -8.37
C GLY A 175 23.09 -11.68 -8.88
N ALA A 176 22.29 -12.27 -8.01
CA ALA A 176 21.29 -13.25 -8.43
C ALA A 176 20.18 -12.57 -9.28
N PRO A 177 19.72 -13.24 -10.37
CA PRO A 177 18.51 -12.80 -11.05
C PRO A 177 17.30 -12.92 -10.12
N ILE A 178 16.28 -12.10 -10.38
CA ILE A 178 14.99 -12.20 -9.70
C ILE A 178 14.05 -12.94 -10.63
N ILE A 179 13.44 -14.02 -10.15
CA ILE A 179 12.63 -14.92 -10.95
C ILE A 179 11.23 -15.00 -10.35
N THR A 180 10.22 -14.91 -11.18
CA THR A 180 8.82 -15.05 -10.78
C THR A 180 7.97 -15.53 -11.94
N GLN A 181 6.73 -15.92 -11.65
CA GLN A 181 5.70 -16.17 -12.65
C GLN A 181 4.59 -15.15 -12.54
N VAL A 182 4.11 -14.69 -13.69
CA VAL A 182 2.98 -13.77 -13.79
C VAL A 182 1.96 -14.33 -14.77
N PRO A 183 0.89 -15.01 -14.31
CA PRO A 183 -0.12 -15.58 -15.20
C PRO A 183 -0.72 -14.55 -16.15
N GLY A 184 -0.59 -14.84 -17.45
CA GLY A 184 -0.98 -13.93 -18.51
C GLY A 184 0.13 -13.00 -19.01
N LEU A 185 1.31 -13.04 -18.41
CA LEU A 185 2.57 -12.47 -18.93
C LEU A 185 3.48 -13.61 -19.40
N ASP A 186 2.98 -14.46 -20.22
CA ASP A 186 3.53 -15.77 -20.59
C ASP A 186 3.94 -15.85 -22.07
N ASN A 187 3.98 -14.73 -22.76
CA ASN A 187 4.38 -14.63 -24.15
C ASN A 187 4.90 -13.24 -24.50
N GLN A 188 5.67 -13.15 -25.59
CA GLN A 188 6.31 -11.90 -26.01
C GLN A 188 5.33 -10.76 -26.27
N THR A 189 4.11 -11.06 -26.76
CA THR A 189 3.10 -10.02 -27.00
C THR A 189 2.65 -9.38 -25.69
N ALA A 190 2.40 -10.15 -24.63
CA ALA A 190 2.06 -9.64 -23.31
C ALA A 190 3.22 -8.84 -22.70
N PHE A 191 4.45 -9.31 -22.88
CA PHE A 191 5.67 -8.62 -22.45
C PHE A 191 5.78 -7.23 -23.10
N ASP A 192 5.61 -7.16 -24.43
CA ASP A 192 5.66 -5.90 -25.19
C ASP A 192 4.50 -4.97 -24.83
N GLN A 193 3.28 -5.51 -24.67
CA GLN A 193 2.10 -4.73 -24.25
C GLN A 193 2.25 -4.15 -22.84
N SER A 194 2.99 -4.83 -21.98
CA SER A 194 3.30 -4.34 -20.64
C SER A 194 4.35 -3.23 -20.64
N GLY A 195 5.09 -3.03 -21.73
CA GLY A 195 6.19 -2.06 -21.81
C GLY A 195 7.39 -2.43 -20.94
N ILE A 196 7.62 -3.73 -20.74
CA ILE A 196 8.76 -4.22 -19.96
C ILE A 196 10.05 -4.01 -20.74
N VAL A 197 11.05 -3.46 -20.08
CA VAL A 197 12.34 -3.11 -20.70
C VAL A 197 13.19 -4.35 -20.90
N SER A 198 13.56 -4.63 -22.15
CA SER A 198 14.42 -5.74 -22.54
C SER A 198 15.90 -5.37 -22.50
N ILE A 199 16.79 -6.37 -22.64
CA ILE A 199 18.24 -6.18 -22.69
C ILE A 199 18.70 -5.21 -23.80
N LYS A 200 17.89 -5.03 -24.84
CA LYS A 200 18.20 -4.17 -26.00
C LYS A 200 18.01 -2.67 -25.70
N GLU A 201 17.24 -2.33 -24.66
CA GLU A 201 16.77 -0.98 -24.38
C GLU A 201 17.53 -0.31 -23.23
N LYS A 202 18.86 -0.34 -23.31
CA LYS A 202 19.77 0.10 -22.22
C LYS A 202 19.49 1.50 -21.66
N SER A 203 19.00 2.42 -22.50
CA SER A 203 18.64 3.77 -22.06
C SER A 203 17.41 3.82 -21.16
N ALA A 204 16.58 2.78 -21.17
CA ALA A 204 15.33 2.69 -20.42
C ALA A 204 15.45 1.92 -19.09
N TYR A 205 16.64 1.41 -18.72
CA TYR A 205 16.83 0.60 -17.50
C TYR A 205 16.48 1.32 -16.19
N LEU A 206 16.40 2.65 -16.21
CA LEU A 206 15.99 3.49 -15.09
C LEU A 206 14.76 4.35 -15.41
N ASP A 207 14.02 4.02 -16.46
CA ASP A 207 12.83 4.78 -16.84
C ASP A 207 11.83 4.83 -15.67
N ALA A 208 11.30 6.02 -15.42
CA ALA A 208 10.35 6.24 -14.35
C ALA A 208 9.05 5.45 -14.53
N GLU A 209 8.65 5.22 -15.78
CA GLU A 209 7.41 4.52 -16.14
C GLU A 209 7.60 3.00 -16.28
N GLN A 210 8.80 2.48 -16.06
CA GLN A 210 9.06 1.04 -16.15
C GLN A 210 8.09 0.25 -15.26
N PRO A 211 7.44 -0.80 -15.78
CA PRO A 211 6.45 -1.57 -15.02
C PRO A 211 7.09 -2.43 -13.93
N ILE A 212 8.35 -2.80 -14.10
CA ILE A 212 9.12 -3.53 -13.08
C ILE A 212 10.12 -2.58 -12.45
N VAL A 213 10.14 -2.53 -11.13
CA VAL A 213 10.98 -1.60 -10.38
C VAL A 213 11.69 -2.34 -9.26
N VAL A 214 12.98 -2.11 -9.13
CA VAL A 214 13.79 -2.54 -7.98
C VAL A 214 14.32 -1.28 -7.30
N ILE A 215 14.05 -1.12 -6.02
CA ILE A 215 14.56 0.01 -5.23
C ILE A 215 15.36 -0.47 -4.02
N ASP A 216 16.37 0.27 -3.66
CA ASP A 216 17.02 0.16 -2.36
C ASP A 216 16.06 0.67 -1.27
N ALA A 217 15.73 -0.16 -0.31
CA ALA A 217 14.75 0.18 0.73
C ALA A 217 15.26 1.25 1.72
N ALA A 218 16.58 1.49 1.78
CA ALA A 218 17.17 2.49 2.66
C ALA A 218 17.21 3.89 2.00
N THR A 219 17.51 3.95 0.70
CA THR A 219 17.70 5.24 -0.02
C THR A 219 16.51 5.60 -0.90
N GLY A 220 15.73 4.62 -1.35
CA GLY A 220 14.70 4.77 -2.38
C GLY A 220 15.25 4.82 -3.80
N ASP A 221 16.56 4.66 -3.97
CA ASP A 221 17.21 4.71 -5.29
C ASP A 221 16.80 3.49 -6.13
N ARG A 222 16.53 3.75 -7.41
CA ARG A 222 16.24 2.70 -8.38
C ARG A 222 17.51 1.96 -8.80
N VAL A 223 17.38 0.66 -8.92
CA VAL A 223 18.39 -0.21 -9.53
C VAL A 223 18.11 -0.31 -11.03
N PRO A 224 19.10 -0.11 -11.90
CA PRO A 224 18.92 -0.32 -13.34
C PRO A 224 18.73 -1.81 -13.62
N ILE A 225 17.62 -2.14 -14.27
CA ILE A 225 17.21 -3.52 -14.58
C ILE A 225 16.72 -3.65 -16.01
N TRP A 226 16.69 -4.86 -16.48
CA TRP A 226 15.97 -5.31 -17.66
C TRP A 226 15.36 -6.68 -17.37
N ALA A 227 14.43 -7.14 -18.20
CA ALA A 227 13.80 -8.43 -17.99
C ALA A 227 13.62 -9.19 -19.32
N GLU A 228 13.35 -10.49 -19.20
CA GLU A 228 13.00 -11.37 -20.30
C GLU A 228 12.08 -12.49 -19.80
N LEU A 229 11.46 -13.19 -20.72
CA LEU A 229 10.72 -14.41 -20.44
C LEU A 229 11.64 -15.61 -20.70
N ASP A 230 11.46 -16.68 -19.89
CA ASP A 230 12.22 -17.92 -20.09
C ASP A 230 11.98 -18.47 -21.51
N ALA A 231 13.04 -18.48 -22.29
CA ALA A 231 13.03 -18.98 -23.67
C ALA A 231 12.93 -20.51 -23.78
N ASN A 232 13.14 -21.24 -22.68
CA ASN A 232 13.08 -22.70 -22.63
C ASN A 232 11.72 -23.21 -22.15
N ALA A 233 10.82 -22.32 -21.71
CA ALA A 233 9.47 -22.70 -21.29
C ALA A 233 8.73 -23.44 -22.41
N THR A 234 8.08 -24.54 -22.06
CA THR A 234 7.32 -25.38 -23.01
C THR A 234 5.81 -25.14 -22.93
N SER A 235 5.37 -24.38 -21.93
CA SER A 235 3.98 -23.97 -21.76
C SER A 235 3.89 -22.62 -21.05
N ALA A 236 2.72 -21.99 -21.11
CA ALA A 236 2.45 -20.72 -20.44
C ALA A 236 2.64 -20.83 -18.91
N GLU A 237 2.26 -21.95 -18.32
CA GLU A 237 2.37 -22.20 -16.88
C GLU A 237 3.83 -22.38 -16.41
N GLN A 238 4.75 -22.61 -17.34
CA GLN A 238 6.18 -22.77 -17.07
C GLN A 238 7.00 -21.55 -17.47
N THR A 239 6.33 -20.52 -18.03
CA THR A 239 7.02 -19.31 -18.48
C THR A 239 7.34 -18.42 -17.29
N ASP A 240 8.60 -18.39 -16.92
CA ASP A 240 9.11 -17.51 -15.89
C ASP A 240 9.43 -16.12 -16.44
N LEU A 241 9.26 -15.11 -15.61
CA LEU A 241 9.76 -13.76 -15.82
C LEU A 241 11.10 -13.65 -15.09
N GLU A 242 12.17 -13.42 -15.83
CA GLU A 242 13.52 -13.23 -15.32
C GLU A 242 13.86 -11.74 -15.32
N ILE A 243 14.16 -11.19 -14.16
CA ILE A 243 14.55 -9.79 -13.96
C ILE A 243 16.04 -9.74 -13.67
N HIS A 244 16.78 -9.10 -14.53
CA HIS A 244 18.23 -9.01 -14.46
C HIS A 244 18.69 -7.66 -13.91
N LEU A 245 19.64 -7.71 -13.00
CA LEU A 245 20.29 -6.55 -12.42
C LEU A 245 21.44 -6.11 -13.34
N ASN A 246 21.47 -4.84 -13.74
CA ASN A 246 22.57 -4.31 -14.56
C ASN A 246 23.84 -4.02 -13.75
N ARG A 247 23.78 -4.17 -12.44
CA ARG A 247 24.90 -4.11 -11.49
C ARG A 247 24.56 -4.94 -10.26
N ASN A 248 25.58 -5.44 -9.57
CA ASN A 248 25.36 -6.08 -8.28
C ASN A 248 24.70 -5.10 -7.30
N LEU A 249 23.84 -5.66 -6.46
CA LEU A 249 23.24 -4.95 -5.34
C LEU A 249 24.31 -4.67 -4.25
N THR A 250 24.05 -3.73 -3.39
CA THR A 250 24.92 -3.47 -2.22
C THR A 250 24.64 -4.54 -1.16
N GLU A 251 25.71 -5.17 -0.69
CA GLU A 251 25.61 -6.19 0.37
C GLU A 251 25.05 -5.59 1.67
N GLY A 252 24.30 -6.39 2.41
CA GLY A 252 23.66 -5.98 3.66
C GLY A 252 22.46 -5.04 3.48
N HIS A 253 22.09 -4.68 2.24
CA HIS A 253 20.93 -3.85 1.98
C HIS A 253 19.68 -4.69 1.68
N ARG A 254 18.53 -4.15 2.06
CA ARG A 254 17.22 -4.68 1.66
C ARG A 254 16.76 -3.97 0.39
N TYR A 255 16.28 -4.76 -0.56
CA TYR A 255 15.69 -4.26 -1.80
C TYR A 255 14.21 -4.61 -1.87
N ILE A 256 13.45 -3.77 -2.57
CA ILE A 256 12.02 -3.99 -2.84
C ILE A 256 11.86 -4.11 -4.33
N VAL A 257 11.25 -5.22 -4.75
CA VAL A 257 10.83 -5.46 -6.13
C VAL A 257 9.34 -5.19 -6.23
N ALA A 258 8.94 -4.42 -7.23
CA ALA A 258 7.53 -4.11 -7.44
C ALA A 258 7.19 -4.23 -8.92
N MET A 259 6.01 -4.74 -9.22
CA MET A 259 5.45 -4.83 -10.56
C MET A 259 4.13 -4.07 -10.62
N ARG A 260 3.90 -3.36 -11.73
CA ARG A 260 2.70 -2.53 -11.91
C ARG A 260 2.26 -2.49 -13.35
N ASP A 261 0.98 -2.19 -13.58
CA ASP A 261 0.40 -1.88 -14.88
C ASP A 261 0.65 -2.95 -15.97
N LEU A 262 0.82 -4.23 -15.55
CA LEU A 262 1.06 -5.36 -16.43
C LEU A 262 -0.16 -5.65 -17.30
N ARG A 263 0.10 -6.13 -18.53
CA ARG A 263 -0.93 -6.38 -19.54
C ARG A 263 -0.81 -7.75 -20.18
N ARG A 264 -1.95 -8.30 -20.55
CA ARG A 264 -2.05 -9.51 -21.38
C ARG A 264 -1.75 -9.19 -22.83
N ALA A 265 -1.62 -10.23 -23.65
CA ALA A 265 -1.42 -10.10 -25.08
C ALA A 265 -2.54 -9.31 -25.82
N ASP A 266 -3.76 -9.31 -25.30
CA ASP A 266 -4.88 -8.54 -25.84
C ASP A 266 -4.93 -7.08 -25.33
N GLY A 267 -3.95 -6.65 -24.53
CA GLY A 267 -3.86 -5.33 -23.93
C GLY A 267 -4.70 -5.14 -22.66
N SER A 268 -5.47 -6.14 -22.24
CA SER A 268 -6.20 -6.08 -20.98
C SER A 268 -5.24 -6.11 -19.77
N THR A 269 -5.65 -5.49 -18.67
CA THR A 269 -4.84 -5.45 -17.45
C THR A 269 -4.74 -6.83 -16.81
N ILE A 270 -3.54 -7.19 -16.38
CA ILE A 270 -3.33 -8.33 -15.48
C ILE A 270 -3.64 -7.87 -14.07
N GLU A 271 -4.71 -8.42 -13.50
CA GLU A 271 -5.16 -8.05 -12.17
C GLU A 271 -4.22 -8.61 -11.09
N ALA A 272 -4.00 -7.83 -10.05
CA ALA A 272 -3.26 -8.29 -8.90
C ALA A 272 -3.90 -9.52 -8.27
N PRO A 273 -3.09 -10.48 -7.80
CA PRO A 273 -3.60 -11.66 -7.10
C PRO A 273 -4.44 -11.30 -5.87
N ASP A 274 -5.44 -12.12 -5.58
CA ASP A 274 -6.37 -11.85 -4.48
C ASP A 274 -5.68 -11.80 -3.12
N GLY A 275 -4.67 -12.64 -2.90
CA GLY A 275 -3.86 -12.61 -1.70
C GLY A 275 -3.12 -11.27 -1.54
N PHE A 276 -2.50 -10.77 -2.61
CA PHE A 276 -1.83 -9.46 -2.58
C PHE A 276 -2.83 -8.31 -2.39
N LYS A 277 -4.03 -8.39 -2.95
CA LYS A 277 -5.10 -7.39 -2.74
C LYS A 277 -5.47 -7.21 -1.26
N LEU A 278 -5.31 -8.26 -0.42
CA LEU A 278 -5.52 -8.16 1.02
C LEU A 278 -4.56 -7.18 1.69
N TYR A 279 -3.34 -7.04 1.17
CA TYR A 279 -2.36 -6.07 1.64
C TYR A 279 -2.47 -4.75 0.89
N ARG A 280 -2.63 -4.78 -0.45
CA ARG A 280 -2.68 -3.60 -1.31
C ARG A 280 -3.84 -2.66 -0.96
N THR A 281 -4.99 -3.18 -0.56
CA THR A 281 -6.16 -2.37 -0.21
C THR A 281 -5.94 -1.65 1.13
N PRO A 282 -5.90 -0.30 1.16
CA PRO A 282 -5.69 0.44 2.39
C PRO A 282 -6.82 0.23 3.40
N ASP A 283 -6.47 0.36 4.69
CA ASP A 283 -7.45 0.30 5.80
C ASP A 283 -8.27 -1.01 5.83
N GLN A 284 -7.70 -2.10 5.32
CA GLN A 284 -8.27 -3.43 5.34
C GLN A 284 -7.48 -4.34 6.29
N VAL A 285 -8.16 -5.13 7.10
CA VAL A 285 -7.58 -6.19 7.92
C VAL A 285 -8.39 -7.45 7.78
N THR A 286 -7.76 -8.58 8.06
CA THR A 286 -8.41 -9.90 8.05
C THR A 286 -8.57 -10.45 9.46
N THR A 287 -9.20 -11.60 9.57
CA THR A 287 -9.22 -12.39 10.83
C THR A 287 -8.10 -13.45 10.86
N ASN A 288 -7.34 -13.61 9.78
CA ASN A 288 -6.26 -14.58 9.70
C ASN A 288 -4.98 -14.02 10.34
N PRO A 289 -4.47 -14.64 11.44
CA PRO A 289 -3.31 -14.11 12.15
C PRO A 289 -2.02 -14.17 11.32
N ILE A 290 -1.90 -15.10 10.38
CA ILE A 290 -0.72 -15.24 9.53
C ILE A 290 -0.69 -14.08 8.53
N VAL A 291 -1.81 -13.75 7.88
CA VAL A 291 -1.90 -12.56 7.01
C VAL A 291 -1.56 -11.30 7.79
N GLU A 292 -2.13 -11.15 8.99
CA GLU A 292 -1.93 -9.92 9.77
C GLU A 292 -0.51 -9.80 10.36
N SER A 293 0.18 -10.91 10.63
CA SER A 293 1.58 -10.86 11.08
C SER A 293 2.52 -10.23 10.05
N ARG A 294 2.19 -10.31 8.76
CA ARG A 294 2.99 -9.77 7.65
C ARG A 294 2.59 -8.35 7.24
N ARG A 295 1.44 -7.87 7.70
CA ARG A 295 0.89 -6.56 7.28
C ARG A 295 1.85 -5.40 7.54
N ALA A 296 2.52 -5.36 8.67
CA ALA A 296 3.48 -4.30 8.99
C ALA A 296 4.62 -4.23 7.96
N ASN A 297 5.10 -5.38 7.48
CA ASN A 297 6.11 -5.44 6.43
C ASN A 297 5.59 -4.90 5.10
N PHE A 298 4.36 -5.24 4.70
CA PHE A 298 3.75 -4.70 3.48
C PHE A 298 3.47 -3.19 3.58
N GLU A 299 3.02 -2.69 4.74
CA GLU A 299 2.82 -1.24 4.92
C GLU A 299 4.16 -0.47 4.83
N ASP A 300 5.25 -1.03 5.33
CA ASP A 300 6.59 -0.46 5.15
C ASP A 300 7.02 -0.46 3.68
N ILE A 301 6.79 -1.56 2.95
CA ILE A 301 7.03 -1.65 1.50
C ILE A 301 6.25 -0.56 0.76
N PHE A 302 4.94 -0.46 0.98
CA PHE A 302 4.10 0.54 0.32
C PHE A 302 4.49 1.98 0.66
N SER A 303 4.93 2.22 1.89
CA SER A 303 5.45 3.52 2.31
C SER A 303 6.70 3.91 1.53
N LYS A 304 7.65 2.98 1.37
CA LYS A 304 8.90 3.20 0.63
C LYS A 304 8.66 3.35 -0.88
N LEU A 305 7.81 2.51 -1.47
CA LEU A 305 7.41 2.64 -2.87
C LEU A 305 6.72 3.97 -3.13
N GLY A 306 5.82 4.40 -2.25
CA GLY A 306 5.16 5.70 -2.34
C GLY A 306 6.12 6.88 -2.25
N ALA A 307 7.15 6.79 -1.41
CA ALA A 307 8.24 7.79 -1.34
C ALA A 307 9.07 7.82 -2.63
N ALA A 308 9.24 6.69 -3.31
CA ALA A 308 9.90 6.56 -4.60
C ALA A 308 8.99 6.90 -5.81
N GLY A 309 7.77 7.41 -5.57
CA GLY A 309 6.82 7.83 -6.61
C GLY A 309 5.99 6.70 -7.22
N ILE A 310 5.97 5.52 -6.61
CA ILE A 310 5.21 4.36 -7.09
C ILE A 310 3.89 4.25 -6.31
N SER A 311 2.78 4.33 -7.04
CA SER A 311 1.45 4.28 -6.43
C SER A 311 1.10 2.87 -5.97
N ARG A 312 0.62 2.74 -4.72
CA ARG A 312 0.12 1.48 -4.17
C ARG A 312 -1.01 0.87 -5.01
N ASP A 313 -1.88 1.71 -5.57
CA ASP A 313 -3.06 1.25 -6.31
C ASP A 313 -2.70 0.65 -7.69
N SER A 314 -1.52 0.99 -8.26
CA SER A 314 -1.06 0.46 -9.53
C SER A 314 -0.34 -0.88 -9.43
N LEU A 315 0.02 -1.32 -8.22
CA LEU A 315 0.82 -2.52 -8.03
C LEU A 315 0.06 -3.80 -8.41
N TYR A 316 0.74 -4.65 -9.17
CA TYR A 316 0.38 -6.04 -9.37
C TYR A 316 0.88 -6.87 -8.17
N MET A 317 2.17 -6.69 -7.82
CA MET A 317 2.84 -7.31 -6.67
C MET A 317 4.06 -6.49 -6.27
#